data_9d2ce34ea52f1ecba9d1638cc3569b73
#
_entry.id   9d2ce34ea52f1ecba9d1638cc3569b73
#
_cell.length_a   1.000
_cell.length_b   1.000
_cell.length_c   1.000
_cell.angle_alpha   90.00
_cell.angle_beta   90.00
_cell.angle_gamma   90.00
#
_symmetry.space_group_name_H-M   'P 1'
#
loop_
_entity.id
_entity.type
_entity.pdbx_description
1 polymer ?
#
loop_
_entity_poly.entity_id
_entity_poly.type
_entity_poly.pdbx_seq_one_letter_code
_entity_poly.pdbx_strand_id
1 'polypeptide(L)'
;GGRRYDEVLKDRFPKLIHCRISGFGAEGPLGGAPGYDAIVQAMTGMMSINGQPNGGNVRIGAPVVDMGTGLYSTIGILMALQERHKSGLGQYIDMSLYDSALSLMHPHNANYFLSGKPGKATGNSHPNIAPYDKFKTATNEIFMGIGNDAGFARLCKALKLDHLIDDKRFLTNGDRVKNRLELTKYLEDKLSNVDGIEFSEKLLSAGIPAGPVRNIEEALNHPQTAQRKMTISKDDYKGVSSPIKFSRSKSVGVKHKPPFIGQHTKEILKDAGYKDDAIEELLSNQIIFQDKS
;
A
#
# COMPACT_ATOMS: atom_id res chain seq x y z
N GLY A 1 -16.35 -1.00 21.97
CA GLY A 1 -15.47 0.00 21.49
C GLY A 1 -15.78 1.39 21.94
N GLY A 2 -16.49 2.18 21.13
CA GLY A 2 -16.81 3.57 21.41
C GLY A 2 -17.61 3.75 22.70
N ARG A 3 -18.60 2.91 22.95
CA ARG A 3 -19.37 2.94 24.20
C ARG A 3 -18.48 2.91 25.45
N ARG A 4 -17.49 2.04 25.51
CA ARG A 4 -16.58 1.95 26.66
C ARG A 4 -15.71 3.20 26.83
N TYR A 5 -15.38 3.89 25.73
CA TYR A 5 -14.70 5.18 25.81
C TYR A 5 -15.62 6.25 26.39
N ASP A 6 -16.83 6.41 25.84
CA ASP A 6 -17.79 7.43 26.27
C ASP A 6 -18.30 7.20 27.69
N GLU A 7 -18.56 5.94 28.07
CA GLU A 7 -19.15 5.58 29.38
C GLU A 7 -18.10 5.56 30.51
N VAL A 8 -16.83 5.32 30.23
CA VAL A 8 -15.83 5.07 31.29
C VAL A 8 -14.52 5.81 31.07
N LEU A 9 -13.92 5.68 29.87
CA LEU A 9 -12.54 6.12 29.67
C LEU A 9 -12.40 7.61 29.53
N LYS A 10 -13.36 8.28 28.92
CA LYS A 10 -13.36 9.73 28.68
C LYS A 10 -13.28 10.52 30.00
N ASP A 11 -14.11 10.16 30.96
CA ASP A 11 -14.18 10.89 32.25
C ASP A 11 -13.02 10.51 33.16
N ARG A 12 -12.63 9.22 33.15
CA ARG A 12 -11.54 8.72 34.00
C ARG A 12 -10.17 9.15 33.49
N PHE A 13 -10.02 9.26 32.17
CA PHE A 13 -8.76 9.60 31.50
C PHE A 13 -8.97 10.66 30.42
N PRO A 14 -9.25 11.91 30.79
CA PRO A 14 -9.66 12.94 29.83
C PRO A 14 -8.60 13.28 28.77
N LYS A 15 -7.33 12.91 28.98
CA LYS A 15 -6.24 13.10 28.02
C LYS A 15 -5.97 11.87 27.15
N LEU A 16 -6.74 10.79 27.32
CA LEU A 16 -6.53 9.55 26.57
C LEU A 16 -6.93 9.73 25.11
N ILE A 17 -6.03 9.39 24.20
CA ILE A 17 -6.35 9.19 22.78
C ILE A 17 -6.58 7.70 22.59
N HIS A 18 -7.80 7.33 22.25
CA HIS A 18 -8.21 5.93 22.06
C HIS A 18 -8.53 5.69 20.58
N CYS A 19 -7.61 5.09 19.86
CA CYS A 19 -7.84 4.66 18.47
C CYS A 19 -8.29 3.20 18.43
N ARG A 20 -9.45 2.95 17.83
CA ARG A 20 -9.98 1.62 17.60
C ARG A 20 -10.00 1.34 16.10
N ILE A 21 -9.43 0.20 15.69
CA ILE A 21 -9.50 -0.31 14.32
C ILE A 21 -10.45 -1.51 14.29
N SER A 22 -11.35 -1.54 13.30
CA SER A 22 -12.30 -2.64 13.09
C SER A 22 -12.61 -2.84 11.61
N GLY A 23 -13.29 -3.92 11.25
CA GLY A 23 -13.67 -4.19 9.86
C GLY A 23 -14.58 -3.13 9.26
N PHE A 24 -15.64 -2.76 9.99
CA PHE A 24 -16.75 -1.94 9.46
C PHE A 24 -17.14 -0.75 10.34
N GLY A 25 -16.33 -0.42 11.35
CA GLY A 25 -16.69 0.62 12.31
C GLY A 25 -17.54 0.11 13.48
N ALA A 26 -17.92 1.04 14.39
CA ALA A 26 -18.70 0.72 15.56
C ALA A 26 -20.21 0.64 15.26
N GLU A 27 -20.67 1.38 14.27
CA GLU A 27 -22.08 1.64 13.98
C GLU A 27 -22.43 1.28 12.52
N GLY A 28 -23.71 1.44 12.16
CA GLY A 28 -24.22 1.13 10.82
C GLY A 28 -24.64 -0.32 10.64
N PRO A 29 -25.09 -0.70 9.43
CA PRO A 29 -25.64 -2.04 9.14
C PRO A 29 -24.64 -3.18 9.39
N LEU A 30 -23.34 -2.92 9.31
CA LEU A 30 -22.27 -3.88 9.54
C LEU A 30 -21.45 -3.56 10.80
N GLY A 31 -21.94 -2.65 11.63
CA GLY A 31 -21.25 -2.23 12.85
C GLY A 31 -20.94 -3.40 13.77
N GLY A 32 -19.67 -3.56 14.14
CA GLY A 32 -19.20 -4.66 14.98
C GLY A 32 -19.02 -6.00 14.29
N ALA A 33 -19.35 -6.14 13.01
CA ALA A 33 -19.09 -7.36 12.24
C ALA A 33 -17.58 -7.60 12.04
N PRO A 34 -17.14 -8.88 11.95
CA PRO A 34 -15.75 -9.21 11.66
C PRO A 34 -15.42 -8.86 10.20
N GLY A 35 -14.23 -8.33 9.98
CA GLY A 35 -13.71 -8.01 8.65
C GLY A 35 -12.20 -8.24 8.58
N TYR A 36 -11.77 -8.83 7.49
CA TYR A 36 -10.36 -8.97 7.11
C TYR A 36 -10.11 -8.23 5.80
N ASP A 37 -8.87 -7.88 5.53
CA ASP A 37 -8.43 -7.19 4.31
C ASP A 37 -9.15 -7.70 3.04
N ALA A 38 -9.03 -8.99 2.73
CA ALA A 38 -9.62 -9.57 1.51
C ALA A 38 -11.15 -9.52 1.47
N ILE A 39 -11.81 -9.64 2.60
CA ILE A 39 -13.28 -9.53 2.69
C ILE A 39 -13.69 -8.09 2.37
N VAL A 40 -12.98 -7.13 2.93
CA VAL A 40 -13.26 -5.71 2.70
C VAL A 40 -12.94 -5.30 1.27
N GLN A 41 -11.83 -5.80 0.67
CA GLN A 41 -11.57 -5.61 -0.75
C GLN A 41 -12.74 -6.09 -1.64
N ALA A 42 -13.35 -7.23 -1.30
CA ALA A 42 -14.51 -7.75 -2.03
C ALA A 42 -15.74 -6.83 -1.88
N MET A 43 -16.04 -6.43 -0.65
CA MET A 43 -17.28 -5.70 -0.32
C MET A 43 -17.25 -4.23 -0.73
N THR A 44 -16.09 -3.61 -0.83
CA THR A 44 -15.95 -2.20 -1.25
C THR A 44 -15.85 -2.00 -2.76
N GLY A 45 -15.80 -3.08 -3.54
CA GLY A 45 -15.65 -3.02 -5.00
C GLY A 45 -14.20 -2.98 -5.48
N MET A 46 -13.20 -3.01 -4.59
CA MET A 46 -11.79 -3.00 -4.96
C MET A 46 -11.42 -4.17 -5.87
N MET A 47 -11.98 -5.36 -5.63
CA MET A 47 -11.77 -6.52 -6.52
C MET A 47 -12.37 -6.33 -7.91
N SER A 48 -13.45 -5.55 -8.06
CA SER A 48 -14.10 -5.34 -9.35
C SER A 48 -13.26 -4.54 -10.36
N ILE A 49 -12.33 -3.76 -9.85
CA ILE A 49 -11.40 -2.93 -10.64
C ILE A 49 -10.00 -3.55 -10.76
N ASN A 50 -9.75 -4.67 -10.07
CA ASN A 50 -8.46 -5.36 -10.05
C ASN A 50 -8.54 -6.69 -10.81
N GLY A 51 -7.54 -6.96 -11.64
CA GLY A 51 -7.43 -8.17 -12.46
C GLY A 51 -7.29 -7.88 -13.94
N GLN A 52 -7.15 -8.94 -14.72
CA GLN A 52 -7.10 -8.85 -16.19
C GLN A 52 -8.51 -8.63 -16.76
N PRO A 53 -8.65 -7.92 -17.89
CA PRO A 53 -9.91 -7.86 -18.60
C PRO A 53 -10.43 -9.29 -18.88
N ASN A 54 -11.66 -9.57 -18.51
CA ASN A 54 -12.31 -10.88 -18.63
C ASN A 54 -11.67 -12.03 -17.79
N GLY A 55 -10.70 -11.71 -16.91
CA GLY A 55 -10.01 -12.68 -16.06
C GLY A 55 -10.68 -12.96 -14.70
N GLY A 56 -11.83 -12.34 -14.45
CA GLY A 56 -12.51 -12.39 -13.15
C GLY A 56 -11.93 -11.40 -12.12
N ASN A 57 -12.66 -11.25 -11.02
CA ASN A 57 -12.28 -10.34 -9.93
C ASN A 57 -11.21 -11.00 -9.06
N VAL A 58 -10.11 -10.30 -8.80
CA VAL A 58 -9.02 -10.78 -7.95
C VAL A 58 -8.66 -9.76 -6.88
N ARG A 59 -8.25 -10.24 -5.71
CA ARG A 59 -7.72 -9.38 -4.66
C ARG A 59 -6.32 -8.87 -4.99
N ILE A 60 -5.93 -7.73 -4.44
CA ILE A 60 -4.53 -7.30 -4.41
C ILE A 60 -3.76 -8.23 -3.46
N GLY A 61 -2.62 -8.75 -3.90
CA GLY A 61 -1.86 -9.75 -3.14
C GLY A 61 -1.32 -9.25 -1.80
N ALA A 62 -0.87 -7.99 -1.75
CA ALA A 62 -0.50 -7.35 -0.49
C ALA A 62 -1.76 -6.91 0.29
N PRO A 63 -1.75 -6.94 1.64
CA PRO A 63 -2.89 -6.51 2.47
C PRO A 63 -2.97 -4.97 2.52
N VAL A 64 -3.31 -4.37 1.37
CA VAL A 64 -3.29 -2.90 1.17
C VAL A 64 -4.31 -2.16 2.03
N VAL A 65 -5.43 -2.82 2.35
CA VAL A 65 -6.48 -2.24 3.20
C VAL A 65 -6.01 -2.17 4.65
N ASP A 66 -5.42 -3.25 5.18
CA ASP A 66 -4.84 -3.29 6.53
C ASP A 66 -3.73 -2.25 6.67
N MET A 67 -2.79 -2.24 5.73
CA MET A 67 -1.67 -1.28 5.71
C MET A 67 -2.17 0.17 5.61
N GLY A 68 -3.11 0.44 4.71
CA GLY A 68 -3.71 1.76 4.55
C GLY A 68 -4.44 2.22 5.81
N THR A 69 -5.21 1.33 6.45
CA THR A 69 -5.89 1.61 7.71
C THR A 69 -4.90 1.91 8.83
N GLY A 70 -3.79 1.17 8.92
CA GLY A 70 -2.71 1.44 9.87
C GLY A 70 -2.08 2.82 9.66
N LEU A 71 -1.83 3.22 8.42
CA LEU A 71 -1.31 4.55 8.07
C LEU A 71 -2.32 5.66 8.42
N TYR A 72 -3.59 5.52 8.05
CA TYR A 72 -4.62 6.48 8.42
C TYR A 72 -4.81 6.58 9.95
N SER A 73 -4.75 5.45 10.65
CA SER A 73 -4.80 5.43 12.12
C SER A 73 -3.65 6.21 12.74
N THR A 74 -2.44 6.02 12.24
CA THR A 74 -1.25 6.76 12.68
C THR A 74 -1.40 8.27 12.44
N ILE A 75 -1.88 8.67 11.27
CA ILE A 75 -2.17 10.07 10.95
C ILE A 75 -3.23 10.62 11.91
N GLY A 76 -4.33 9.89 12.12
CA GLY A 76 -5.39 10.28 13.05
C GLY A 76 -4.89 10.47 14.48
N ILE A 77 -4.03 9.57 14.98
CA ILE A 77 -3.41 9.69 16.29
C ILE A 77 -2.50 10.93 16.38
N LEU A 78 -1.68 11.19 15.35
CA LEU A 78 -0.83 12.38 15.31
C LEU A 78 -1.65 13.67 15.28
N MET A 79 -2.76 13.71 14.53
CA MET A 79 -3.70 14.85 14.54
C MET A 79 -4.34 15.04 15.92
N ALA A 80 -4.76 13.97 16.57
CA ALA A 80 -5.34 14.02 17.92
C ALA A 80 -4.29 14.44 18.97
N LEU A 81 -3.04 14.03 18.84
CA LEU A 81 -1.93 14.50 19.68
C LEU A 81 -1.72 16.00 19.53
N GLN A 82 -1.73 16.50 18.29
CA GLN A 82 -1.56 17.92 18.01
C GLN A 82 -2.76 18.75 18.53
N GLU A 83 -3.99 18.23 18.40
CA GLU A 83 -5.17 18.86 18.96
C GLU A 83 -5.11 18.91 20.48
N ARG A 84 -4.72 17.80 21.13
CA ARG A 84 -4.57 17.70 22.58
C ARG A 84 -3.57 18.73 23.16
N HIS A 85 -2.54 19.12 22.41
CA HIS A 85 -1.64 20.21 22.85
C HIS A 85 -2.36 21.56 22.99
N LYS A 86 -3.46 21.77 22.27
CA LYS A 86 -4.27 23.00 22.34
C LYS A 86 -5.38 22.90 23.36
N SER A 87 -6.17 21.83 23.33
CA SER A 87 -7.35 21.64 24.19
C SER A 87 -7.03 21.06 25.57
N GLY A 88 -5.94 20.31 25.70
CA GLY A 88 -5.62 19.50 26.87
C GLY A 88 -6.40 18.20 26.95
N LEU A 89 -7.28 17.91 25.99
CA LEU A 89 -8.18 16.75 25.98
C LEU A 89 -7.74 15.70 24.95
N GLY A 90 -7.97 14.44 25.28
CA GLY A 90 -7.89 13.31 24.34
C GLY A 90 -9.21 13.12 23.61
N GLN A 91 -9.24 12.12 22.71
CA GLN A 91 -10.44 11.80 21.93
C GLN A 91 -10.46 10.35 21.47
N TYR A 92 -11.64 9.89 21.09
CA TYR A 92 -11.83 8.61 20.41
C TYR A 92 -11.65 8.76 18.92
N ILE A 93 -10.99 7.80 18.31
CA ILE A 93 -10.77 7.69 16.85
C ILE A 93 -11.35 6.34 16.42
N ASP A 94 -12.44 6.37 15.68
CA ASP A 94 -13.00 5.16 15.05
C ASP A 94 -12.43 5.00 13.64
N MET A 95 -11.74 3.90 13.43
CA MET A 95 -11.13 3.57 12.14
C MET A 95 -11.71 2.26 11.63
N SER A 96 -12.16 2.25 10.37
CA SER A 96 -12.60 1.01 9.74
C SER A 96 -11.79 0.68 8.50
N LEU A 97 -11.60 -0.63 8.28
CA LEU A 97 -11.02 -1.13 7.04
C LEU A 97 -11.88 -0.74 5.84
N TYR A 98 -13.21 -0.75 6.01
CA TYR A 98 -14.17 -0.42 4.96
C TYR A 98 -14.00 1.01 4.44
N ASP A 99 -13.94 2.00 5.36
CA ASP A 99 -13.77 3.41 5.00
C ASP A 99 -12.41 3.65 4.36
N SER A 100 -11.37 3.00 4.90
CA SER A 100 -10.02 3.06 4.35
C SER A 100 -9.97 2.51 2.94
N ALA A 101 -10.61 1.36 2.67
CA ALA A 101 -10.66 0.78 1.34
C ALA A 101 -11.36 1.69 0.33
N LEU A 102 -12.50 2.30 0.71
CA LEU A 102 -13.17 3.29 -0.14
C LEU A 102 -12.27 4.48 -0.46
N SER A 103 -11.51 4.98 0.51
CA SER A 103 -10.57 6.09 0.33
C SER A 103 -9.40 5.74 -0.60
N LEU A 104 -8.95 4.48 -0.60
CA LEU A 104 -7.81 4.01 -1.40
C LEU A 104 -8.16 3.78 -2.88
N MET A 105 -9.44 3.77 -3.28
CA MET A 105 -9.84 3.44 -4.66
C MET A 105 -9.76 4.61 -5.66
N HIS A 106 -9.04 5.69 -5.34
CA HIS A 106 -8.79 6.73 -6.33
C HIS A 106 -7.93 6.17 -7.51
N PRO A 107 -8.24 6.49 -8.79
CA PRO A 107 -9.25 7.44 -9.30
C PRO A 107 -10.61 6.81 -9.62
N HIS A 108 -10.85 5.55 -9.32
CA HIS A 108 -12.06 4.82 -9.76
C HIS A 108 -13.35 5.37 -9.17
N ASN A 109 -13.36 5.73 -7.89
CA ASN A 109 -14.51 6.37 -7.24
C ASN A 109 -14.79 7.77 -7.84
N ALA A 110 -13.77 8.56 -8.13
CA ALA A 110 -13.94 9.85 -8.79
C ALA A 110 -14.53 9.69 -10.21
N ASN A 111 -14.04 8.72 -10.97
CA ASN A 111 -14.57 8.41 -12.31
C ASN A 111 -16.03 7.96 -12.24
N TYR A 112 -16.41 7.18 -11.22
CA TYR A 112 -17.80 6.78 -11.02
C TYR A 112 -18.71 7.99 -10.71
N PHE A 113 -18.30 8.86 -9.81
CA PHE A 113 -19.07 10.07 -9.48
C PHE A 113 -19.27 11.00 -10.70
N LEU A 114 -18.29 11.07 -11.59
CA LEU A 114 -18.37 11.89 -12.80
C LEU A 114 -19.22 11.27 -13.92
N SER A 115 -19.18 9.94 -14.06
CA SER A 115 -19.75 9.26 -15.23
C SER A 115 -21.00 8.42 -14.92
N GLY A 116 -21.26 8.09 -13.65
CA GLY A 116 -22.27 7.13 -13.23
C GLY A 116 -21.97 5.68 -13.65
N LYS A 117 -20.80 5.44 -14.25
CA LYS A 117 -20.42 4.10 -14.76
C LYS A 117 -19.42 3.43 -13.81
N PRO A 118 -19.72 2.21 -13.32
CA PRO A 118 -18.77 1.48 -12.47
C PRO A 118 -17.49 1.14 -13.23
N GLY A 119 -16.36 1.23 -12.53
CA GLY A 119 -15.06 0.81 -13.05
C GLY A 119 -15.03 -0.68 -13.40
N LYS A 120 -14.08 -1.06 -14.24
CA LYS A 120 -13.80 -2.46 -14.61
C LYS A 120 -12.31 -2.73 -14.49
N ALA A 121 -11.96 -4.01 -14.32
CA ALA A 121 -10.57 -4.44 -14.37
C ALA A 121 -9.97 -4.16 -15.77
N THR A 122 -8.84 -3.47 -15.80
CA THR A 122 -8.12 -3.08 -17.02
C THR A 122 -6.74 -3.73 -17.11
N GLY A 123 -6.45 -4.71 -16.25
CA GLY A 123 -5.13 -5.28 -16.12
C GLY A 123 -4.14 -4.24 -15.57
N ASN A 124 -3.07 -4.02 -16.29
CA ASN A 124 -2.06 -3.02 -15.93
C ASN A 124 -2.33 -1.64 -16.55
N SER A 125 -3.31 -1.55 -17.45
CA SER A 125 -3.61 -0.30 -18.17
C SER A 125 -4.27 0.73 -17.25
N HIS A 126 -3.71 1.94 -17.19
CA HIS A 126 -4.32 3.04 -16.44
C HIS A 126 -5.64 3.47 -17.09
N PRO A 127 -6.73 3.69 -16.33
CA PRO A 127 -8.04 4.02 -16.92
C PRO A 127 -8.04 5.32 -17.76
N ASN A 128 -7.24 6.32 -17.39
CA ASN A 128 -7.29 7.66 -17.95
C ASN A 128 -6.00 8.10 -18.66
N ILE A 129 -4.97 7.25 -18.75
CA ILE A 129 -3.66 7.61 -19.32
C ILE A 129 -3.22 6.51 -20.31
N ALA A 130 -2.62 6.93 -21.45
CA ALA A 130 -2.03 6.04 -22.43
C ALA A 130 -0.83 6.71 -23.15
N PRO A 131 0.28 5.96 -23.39
CA PRO A 131 0.53 4.60 -22.87
C PRO A 131 0.86 4.61 -21.37
N TYR A 132 0.25 3.70 -20.64
CA TYR A 132 0.55 3.45 -19.24
C TYR A 132 0.19 1.97 -18.99
N ASP A 133 1.16 1.08 -19.15
CA ASP A 133 0.93 -0.37 -19.14
C ASP A 133 2.24 -1.15 -19.00
N LYS A 134 2.10 -2.45 -18.93
CA LYS A 134 3.16 -3.44 -19.02
C LYS A 134 3.35 -3.90 -20.46
N PHE A 135 4.57 -3.94 -20.92
CA PHE A 135 4.94 -4.33 -22.28
C PHE A 135 5.97 -5.45 -22.29
N LYS A 136 5.84 -6.38 -23.22
CA LYS A 136 6.85 -7.41 -23.46
C LYS A 136 8.02 -6.83 -24.24
N THR A 137 9.23 -7.32 -23.93
CA THR A 137 10.46 -7.04 -24.69
C THR A 137 11.12 -8.35 -25.11
N ALA A 138 12.29 -8.28 -25.71
CA ALA A 138 13.03 -9.49 -26.09
C ALA A 138 13.48 -10.33 -24.89
N THR A 139 13.71 -9.72 -23.73
CA THR A 139 14.31 -10.40 -22.55
C THR A 139 13.35 -10.50 -21.37
N ASN A 140 12.65 -9.42 -21.02
CA ASN A 140 11.77 -9.35 -19.86
C ASN A 140 10.61 -8.38 -20.09
N GLU A 141 9.67 -8.33 -19.18
CA GLU A 141 8.60 -7.35 -19.23
C GLU A 141 9.04 -6.03 -18.59
N ILE A 142 8.63 -4.90 -19.19
CA ILE A 142 8.81 -3.57 -18.64
C ILE A 142 7.47 -2.91 -18.39
N PHE A 143 7.42 -2.04 -17.39
CA PHE A 143 6.32 -1.12 -17.20
C PHE A 143 6.75 0.28 -17.60
N MET A 144 5.92 0.99 -18.37
CA MET A 144 6.15 2.41 -18.66
C MET A 144 4.86 3.21 -18.58
N GLY A 145 4.99 4.47 -18.12
CA GLY A 145 3.86 5.36 -17.93
C GLY A 145 4.14 6.75 -18.48
N ILE A 146 3.35 7.21 -19.45
CA ILE A 146 3.52 8.47 -20.12
C ILE A 146 2.34 9.39 -19.80
N GLY A 147 2.56 10.34 -18.90
CA GLY A 147 1.51 11.21 -18.37
C GLY A 147 1.17 12.45 -19.22
N ASN A 148 1.97 12.77 -20.26
CA ASN A 148 1.76 13.98 -21.06
C ASN A 148 2.28 13.83 -22.52
N ASP A 149 1.88 14.78 -23.38
CA ASP A 149 2.17 14.72 -24.81
C ASP A 149 3.67 14.91 -25.11
N ALA A 150 4.36 15.73 -24.34
CA ALA A 150 5.82 15.88 -24.48
C ALA A 150 6.57 14.59 -24.14
N GLY A 151 6.11 13.86 -23.13
CA GLY A 151 6.61 12.51 -22.79
C GLY A 151 6.34 11.51 -23.91
N PHE A 152 5.17 11.56 -24.52
CA PHE A 152 4.82 10.72 -25.66
C PHE A 152 5.74 10.98 -26.87
N ALA A 153 5.98 12.25 -27.19
CA ALA A 153 6.91 12.59 -28.28
C ALA A 153 8.34 12.08 -28.01
N ARG A 154 8.84 12.16 -26.78
CA ARG A 154 10.13 11.58 -26.40
C ARG A 154 10.16 10.05 -26.55
N LEU A 155 9.10 9.37 -26.12
CA LEU A 155 8.97 7.91 -26.29
C LEU A 155 8.98 7.53 -27.77
N CYS A 156 8.21 8.22 -28.61
CA CYS A 156 8.17 7.97 -30.06
C CYS A 156 9.57 8.11 -30.69
N LYS A 157 10.30 9.16 -30.34
CA LYS A 157 11.70 9.35 -30.79
C LYS A 157 12.61 8.22 -30.32
N ALA A 158 12.53 7.81 -29.06
CA ALA A 158 13.34 6.72 -28.50
C ALA A 158 13.08 5.39 -29.21
N LEU A 159 11.86 5.14 -29.66
CA LEU A 159 11.43 3.94 -30.38
C LEU A 159 11.51 4.07 -31.92
N LYS A 160 11.93 5.24 -32.46
CA LYS A 160 11.92 5.53 -33.90
C LYS A 160 10.51 5.40 -34.50
N LEU A 161 9.52 5.93 -33.79
CA LEU A 161 8.11 5.98 -34.16
C LEU A 161 7.64 7.45 -34.35
N ASP A 162 8.53 8.31 -34.88
CA ASP A 162 8.29 9.75 -35.01
C ASP A 162 7.00 10.10 -35.74
N HIS A 163 6.57 9.26 -36.67
CA HIS A 163 5.33 9.43 -37.42
C HIS A 163 4.06 9.36 -36.54
N LEU A 164 4.14 8.81 -35.33
CA LEU A 164 3.00 8.79 -34.40
C LEU A 164 2.82 10.12 -33.64
N ILE A 165 3.82 11.00 -33.65
CA ILE A 165 3.77 12.26 -32.87
C ILE A 165 2.67 13.16 -33.41
N ASP A 166 2.51 13.26 -34.72
CA ASP A 166 1.53 14.11 -35.41
C ASP A 166 0.30 13.32 -35.89
N ASP A 167 0.22 12.04 -35.57
CA ASP A 167 -0.94 11.21 -35.91
C ASP A 167 -2.15 11.61 -35.08
N LYS A 168 -3.23 12.00 -35.74
CA LYS A 168 -4.49 12.45 -35.11
C LYS A 168 -5.07 11.43 -34.12
N ARG A 169 -4.78 10.13 -34.30
CA ARG A 169 -5.21 9.07 -33.39
C ARG A 169 -4.49 9.11 -32.03
N PHE A 170 -3.33 9.77 -31.95
CA PHE A 170 -2.44 9.74 -30.78
C PHE A 170 -2.01 11.14 -30.31
N LEU A 171 -2.57 12.20 -30.90
CA LEU A 171 -2.13 13.58 -30.69
C LEU A 171 -2.27 14.02 -29.22
N THR A 172 -3.39 13.73 -28.61
CA THR A 172 -3.63 14.03 -27.20
C THR A 172 -3.71 12.75 -26.36
N ASN A 173 -3.57 12.89 -25.03
CA ASN A 173 -3.77 11.75 -24.15
C ASN A 173 -5.17 11.13 -24.32
N GLY A 174 -6.19 11.94 -24.51
CA GLY A 174 -7.56 11.46 -24.76
C GLY A 174 -7.67 10.62 -26.03
N ASP A 175 -6.99 11.02 -27.09
CA ASP A 175 -6.96 10.27 -28.36
C ASP A 175 -6.18 8.96 -28.19
N ARG A 176 -5.06 8.97 -27.47
CA ARG A 176 -4.30 7.74 -27.14
C ARG A 176 -5.10 6.77 -26.29
N VAL A 177 -5.87 7.24 -25.32
CA VAL A 177 -6.76 6.39 -24.51
C VAL A 177 -7.83 5.73 -25.37
N LYS A 178 -8.45 6.46 -26.30
CA LYS A 178 -9.44 5.92 -27.24
C LYS A 178 -8.86 4.86 -28.17
N ASN A 179 -7.64 5.10 -28.65
CA ASN A 179 -6.94 4.26 -29.64
C ASN A 179 -5.85 3.38 -29.00
N ARG A 180 -6.00 3.09 -27.70
CA ARG A 180 -4.99 2.37 -26.89
C ARG A 180 -4.54 1.06 -27.52
N LEU A 181 -5.47 0.22 -27.98
CA LEU A 181 -5.15 -1.08 -28.54
C LEU A 181 -4.25 -0.99 -29.78
N GLU A 182 -4.49 0.03 -30.60
CA GLU A 182 -3.69 0.26 -31.79
C GLU A 182 -2.30 0.80 -31.43
N LEU A 183 -2.25 1.77 -30.51
CA LEU A 183 -0.98 2.30 -30.00
C LEU A 183 -0.11 1.19 -29.40
N THR A 184 -0.71 0.33 -28.59
CA THR A 184 0.00 -0.82 -27.97
C THR A 184 0.68 -1.69 -29.01
N LYS A 185 0.03 -1.99 -30.15
CA LYS A 185 0.63 -2.78 -31.22
C LYS A 185 1.90 -2.14 -31.79
N TYR A 186 1.87 -0.82 -32.07
CA TYR A 186 3.06 -0.11 -32.53
C TYR A 186 4.21 -0.17 -31.53
N LEU A 187 3.89 -0.04 -30.24
CA LEU A 187 4.90 -0.08 -29.17
C LEU A 187 5.47 -1.48 -29.04
N GLU A 188 4.63 -2.51 -28.95
CA GLU A 188 5.05 -3.92 -28.81
C GLU A 188 5.91 -4.40 -29.99
N ASP A 189 5.57 -4.01 -31.22
CA ASP A 189 6.37 -4.34 -32.39
C ASP A 189 7.82 -3.86 -32.23
N LYS A 190 8.02 -2.63 -31.76
CA LYS A 190 9.37 -2.09 -31.52
C LYS A 190 10.05 -2.68 -30.30
N LEU A 191 9.31 -2.92 -29.24
CA LEU A 191 9.84 -3.42 -27.97
C LEU A 191 10.24 -4.89 -28.05
N SER A 192 9.64 -5.68 -28.97
CA SER A 192 9.93 -7.10 -29.14
C SER A 192 11.39 -7.41 -29.46
N ASN A 193 12.15 -6.43 -29.95
CA ASN A 193 13.54 -6.58 -30.39
C ASN A 193 14.56 -5.87 -29.48
N VAL A 194 14.15 -5.37 -28.30
CA VAL A 194 15.04 -4.65 -27.38
C VAL A 194 15.23 -5.39 -26.07
N ASP A 195 16.39 -5.24 -25.44
CA ASP A 195 16.60 -5.65 -24.06
C ASP A 195 15.82 -4.73 -23.13
N GLY A 196 14.95 -5.31 -22.29
CA GLY A 196 14.03 -4.53 -21.48
C GLY A 196 14.72 -3.77 -20.34
N ILE A 197 15.78 -4.32 -19.74
CA ILE A 197 16.51 -3.64 -18.66
C ILE A 197 17.26 -2.46 -19.24
N GLU A 198 18.09 -2.67 -20.25
CA GLU A 198 18.88 -1.62 -20.90
C GLU A 198 17.95 -0.51 -21.45
N PHE A 199 16.87 -0.91 -22.12
CA PHE A 199 15.93 0.06 -22.67
C PHE A 199 15.20 0.87 -21.60
N SER A 200 14.80 0.25 -20.49
CA SER A 200 14.19 0.95 -19.36
C SER A 200 15.13 2.00 -18.75
N GLU A 201 16.40 1.68 -18.60
CA GLU A 201 17.42 2.60 -18.09
C GLU A 201 17.64 3.78 -19.04
N LYS A 202 17.66 3.52 -20.33
CA LYS A 202 17.71 4.55 -21.38
C LYS A 202 16.49 5.49 -21.32
N LEU A 203 15.29 4.93 -21.18
CA LEU A 203 14.07 5.72 -21.03
C LEU A 203 14.10 6.59 -19.75
N LEU A 204 14.51 6.01 -18.61
CA LEU A 204 14.66 6.75 -17.35
C LEU A 204 15.63 7.92 -17.49
N SER A 205 16.80 7.68 -18.12
CA SER A 205 17.81 8.72 -18.37
C SER A 205 17.30 9.83 -19.29
N ALA A 206 16.34 9.52 -20.17
CA ALA A 206 15.65 10.48 -21.02
C ALA A 206 14.44 11.15 -20.34
N GLY A 207 14.23 10.94 -19.03
CA GLY A 207 13.12 11.48 -18.27
C GLY A 207 11.77 10.84 -18.61
N ILE A 208 11.77 9.60 -19.07
CA ILE A 208 10.57 8.81 -19.35
C ILE A 208 10.43 7.73 -18.27
N PRO A 209 9.37 7.74 -17.45
CA PRO A 209 9.17 6.74 -16.42
C PRO A 209 9.01 5.33 -17.02
N ALA A 210 9.99 4.48 -16.79
CA ALA A 210 9.98 3.08 -17.20
C ALA A 210 10.82 2.25 -16.23
N GLY A 211 10.54 0.95 -16.15
CA GLY A 211 11.33 0.02 -15.36
C GLY A 211 10.97 -1.44 -15.67
N PRO A 212 11.91 -2.37 -15.46
CA PRO A 212 11.65 -3.79 -15.61
C PRO A 212 10.72 -4.28 -14.49
N VAL A 213 9.87 -5.24 -14.81
CA VAL A 213 9.05 -5.94 -13.81
C VAL A 213 9.95 -6.91 -13.06
N ARG A 214 10.22 -6.61 -11.80
CA ARG A 214 11.11 -7.40 -10.94
C ARG A 214 10.32 -8.28 -9.97
N ASN A 215 10.92 -9.41 -9.60
CA ASN A 215 10.48 -10.18 -8.44
C ASN A 215 11.01 -9.54 -7.12
N ILE A 216 10.59 -10.10 -5.97
CA ILE A 216 10.95 -9.56 -4.66
C ILE A 216 12.46 -9.65 -4.40
N GLU A 217 13.11 -10.74 -4.80
CA GLU A 217 14.55 -10.94 -4.62
C GLU A 217 15.34 -9.89 -5.40
N GLU A 218 15.02 -9.71 -6.67
CA GLU A 218 15.64 -8.70 -7.53
C GLU A 218 15.45 -7.27 -6.98
N ALA A 219 14.27 -6.97 -6.46
CA ALA A 219 13.98 -5.66 -5.88
C ALA A 219 14.76 -5.43 -4.58
N LEU A 220 14.86 -6.43 -3.70
CA LEU A 220 15.62 -6.33 -2.44
C LEU A 220 17.12 -6.22 -2.67
N ASN A 221 17.66 -6.86 -3.69
CA ASN A 221 19.08 -6.80 -4.06
C ASN A 221 19.44 -5.62 -4.97
N HIS A 222 18.47 -4.78 -5.35
CA HIS A 222 18.72 -3.65 -6.25
C HIS A 222 19.59 -2.58 -5.58
N PRO A 223 20.54 -1.95 -6.31
CA PRO A 223 21.43 -0.91 -5.78
C PRO A 223 20.66 0.24 -5.11
N GLN A 224 19.50 0.63 -5.63
CA GLN A 224 18.65 1.66 -5.02
C GLN A 224 18.14 1.24 -3.64
N THR A 225 17.81 -0.03 -3.42
CA THR A 225 17.39 -0.57 -2.13
C THR A 225 18.52 -0.47 -1.11
N ALA A 226 19.75 -0.81 -1.52
CA ALA A 226 20.95 -0.68 -0.71
C ALA A 226 21.25 0.80 -0.39
N GLN A 227 21.26 1.68 -1.40
CA GLN A 227 21.49 3.11 -1.25
C GLN A 227 20.47 3.77 -0.29
N ARG A 228 19.21 3.33 -0.36
CA ARG A 228 18.14 3.81 0.53
C ARG A 228 18.15 3.13 1.90
N LYS A 229 19.03 2.15 2.14
CA LYS A 229 19.14 1.40 3.39
C LYS A 229 17.77 0.79 3.78
N MET A 230 17.11 0.18 2.79
CA MET A 230 15.77 -0.38 2.98
C MET A 230 15.76 -1.80 3.54
N THR A 231 16.90 -2.49 3.56
CA THR A 231 17.06 -3.77 4.24
C THR A 231 17.76 -3.58 5.58
N ILE A 232 17.32 -4.31 6.57
CA ILE A 232 17.91 -4.34 7.92
C ILE A 232 18.20 -5.77 8.31
N SER A 233 19.25 -5.97 9.10
CA SER A 233 19.59 -7.27 9.68
C SER A 233 20.04 -7.09 11.12
N LYS A 234 19.70 -8.06 11.97
CA LYS A 234 20.20 -8.19 13.34
C LYS A 234 20.27 -9.68 13.66
N ASP A 235 21.48 -10.16 13.92
CA ASP A 235 21.77 -11.59 14.09
C ASP A 235 21.28 -12.40 12.87
N ASP A 236 20.36 -13.34 13.06
CA ASP A 236 19.70 -14.15 12.02
C ASP A 236 18.43 -13.47 11.42
N TYR A 237 17.96 -12.35 12.00
CA TYR A 237 16.79 -11.65 11.52
C TYR A 237 17.12 -10.71 10.33
N LYS A 238 16.33 -10.80 9.28
CA LYS A 238 16.33 -9.86 8.14
C LYS A 238 14.95 -9.27 7.95
N GLY A 239 14.87 -7.99 7.64
CA GLY A 239 13.60 -7.29 7.43
C GLY A 239 13.74 -6.05 6.56
N VAL A 240 12.61 -5.37 6.37
CA VAL A 240 12.53 -4.11 5.62
C VAL A 240 12.52 -2.94 6.61
N SER A 241 13.33 -1.92 6.32
CA SER A 241 13.45 -0.70 7.12
C SER A 241 12.22 0.21 6.93
N SER A 242 12.01 1.12 7.90
CA SER A 242 11.03 2.20 7.72
C SER A 242 11.34 3.03 6.46
N PRO A 243 10.33 3.36 5.64
CA PRO A 243 10.51 4.24 4.49
C PRO A 243 10.71 5.71 4.89
N ILE A 244 10.39 6.07 6.15
CA ILE A 244 10.48 7.45 6.65
C ILE A 244 11.96 7.76 6.97
N LYS A 245 12.51 8.79 6.33
CA LYS A 245 13.88 9.25 6.53
C LYS A 245 13.86 10.69 7.05
N PHE A 246 14.27 10.87 8.28
CA PHE A 246 14.39 12.20 8.89
C PHE A 246 15.80 12.77 8.68
N SER A 247 15.90 14.06 8.44
CA SER A 247 17.19 14.75 8.31
C SER A 247 17.92 14.91 9.65
N ARG A 248 17.18 14.99 10.75
CA ARG A 248 17.68 15.29 12.09
C ARG A 248 17.46 14.16 13.10
N SER A 249 16.26 13.59 13.14
CA SER A 249 15.94 12.49 14.06
C SER A 249 16.55 11.19 13.55
N LYS A 250 17.25 10.47 14.43
CA LYS A 250 17.78 9.16 14.07
C LYS A 250 16.62 8.16 13.89
N SER A 251 16.64 7.45 12.77
CA SER A 251 15.80 6.27 12.61
C SER A 251 16.19 5.23 13.65
N VAL A 252 15.22 4.71 14.39
CA VAL A 252 15.46 3.61 15.32
C VAL A 252 15.64 2.36 14.46
N GLY A 253 16.85 1.83 14.42
CA GLY A 253 17.10 0.52 13.80
C GLY A 253 16.39 -0.61 14.54
N VAL A 254 16.63 -1.85 14.15
CA VAL A 254 16.09 -3.03 14.87
C VAL A 254 16.70 -3.08 16.28
N LYS A 255 15.91 -2.70 17.28
CA LYS A 255 16.29 -2.84 18.68
C LYS A 255 16.28 -4.30 19.12
N HIS A 256 15.20 -4.98 18.80
CA HIS A 256 14.93 -6.37 19.18
C HIS A 256 14.43 -7.13 17.96
N LYS A 257 14.73 -8.42 17.89
CA LYS A 257 14.09 -9.32 16.94
C LYS A 257 12.59 -9.42 17.27
N PRO A 258 11.73 -9.79 16.32
CA PRO A 258 10.37 -10.20 16.64
C PRO A 258 10.40 -11.33 17.68
N PRO A 259 9.61 -11.23 18.75
CA PRO A 259 9.62 -12.25 19.80
C PRO A 259 8.93 -13.54 19.35
N PHE A 260 9.33 -14.65 19.92
CA PHE A 260 8.54 -15.88 19.86
C PHE A 260 7.30 -15.75 20.75
N ILE A 261 6.30 -16.59 20.50
CA ILE A 261 5.08 -16.62 21.29
C ILE A 261 5.44 -16.93 22.75
N GLY A 262 5.04 -16.05 23.66
CA GLY A 262 5.29 -16.20 25.08
C GLY A 262 6.69 -15.82 25.56
N GLN A 263 7.58 -15.33 24.70
CA GLN A 263 8.97 -15.02 25.07
C GLN A 263 9.09 -14.05 26.25
N HIS A 264 8.21 -13.06 26.34
CA HIS A 264 8.26 -12.01 27.36
C HIS A 264 7.14 -12.11 28.39
N THR A 265 6.43 -13.24 28.48
CA THR A 265 5.23 -13.37 29.33
C THR A 265 5.53 -13.09 30.80
N LYS A 266 6.56 -13.71 31.37
CA LYS A 266 6.94 -13.50 32.79
C LYS A 266 7.38 -12.06 33.05
N GLU A 267 8.18 -11.47 32.17
CA GLU A 267 8.66 -10.11 32.27
C GLU A 267 7.49 -9.11 32.29
N ILE A 268 6.58 -9.23 31.31
CA ILE A 268 5.39 -8.37 31.21
C ILE A 268 4.50 -8.45 32.45
N LEU A 269 4.30 -9.66 32.99
CA LEU A 269 3.47 -9.84 34.19
C LEU A 269 4.15 -9.27 35.44
N LYS A 270 5.48 -9.42 35.58
CA LYS A 270 6.24 -8.78 36.66
C LYS A 270 6.14 -7.27 36.60
N ASP A 271 6.31 -6.68 35.42
CA ASP A 271 6.18 -5.24 35.19
C ASP A 271 4.75 -4.75 35.47
N ALA A 272 3.75 -5.60 35.28
CA ALA A 272 2.36 -5.35 35.66
C ALA A 272 2.06 -5.55 37.15
N GLY A 273 3.07 -5.92 37.96
CA GLY A 273 2.96 -6.05 39.42
C GLY A 273 2.53 -7.44 39.92
N TYR A 274 2.51 -8.45 39.06
CA TYR A 274 2.24 -9.82 39.50
C TYR A 274 3.46 -10.38 40.25
N LYS A 275 3.21 -11.08 41.34
CA LYS A 275 4.24 -11.81 42.13
C LYS A 275 4.62 -13.11 41.42
N ASP A 276 5.84 -13.58 41.67
CA ASP A 276 6.35 -14.80 41.06
C ASP A 276 5.44 -16.00 41.31
N ASP A 277 4.95 -16.20 42.55
CA ASP A 277 4.04 -17.30 42.90
C ASP A 277 2.76 -17.29 42.06
N ALA A 278 2.16 -16.11 41.83
CA ALA A 278 0.96 -15.98 41.02
C ALA A 278 1.25 -16.25 39.51
N ILE A 279 2.44 -15.87 39.02
CA ILE A 279 2.87 -16.18 37.65
C ILE A 279 3.06 -17.67 37.45
N GLU A 280 3.70 -18.36 38.41
CA GLU A 280 3.90 -19.83 38.37
C GLU A 280 2.56 -20.56 38.44
N GLU A 281 1.61 -20.09 39.26
CA GLU A 281 0.25 -20.64 39.30
C GLU A 281 -0.47 -20.50 37.95
N LEU A 282 -0.38 -19.34 37.28
CA LEU A 282 -0.96 -19.14 35.95
C LEU A 282 -0.32 -20.06 34.90
N LEU A 283 0.98 -20.27 34.97
CA LEU A 283 1.69 -21.20 34.10
C LEU A 283 1.29 -22.67 34.35
N SER A 284 1.25 -23.10 35.62
CA SER A 284 0.87 -24.47 35.99
C SER A 284 -0.57 -24.81 35.58
N ASN A 285 -1.47 -23.82 35.64
CA ASN A 285 -2.85 -23.95 35.21
C ASN A 285 -3.05 -23.72 33.69
N GLN A 286 -1.95 -23.57 32.93
CA GLN A 286 -1.96 -23.37 31.48
C GLN A 286 -2.81 -22.14 31.00
N ILE A 287 -2.99 -21.15 31.87
CA ILE A 287 -3.67 -19.90 31.56
C ILE A 287 -2.77 -18.98 30.72
N ILE A 288 -1.47 -19.06 30.96
CA ILE A 288 -0.43 -18.34 30.21
C ILE A 288 0.63 -19.32 29.72
N PHE A 289 1.39 -18.88 28.72
CA PHE A 289 2.51 -19.62 28.15
C PHE A 289 3.80 -18.80 28.25
N GLN A 290 4.91 -19.46 28.57
CA GLN A 290 6.26 -18.88 28.53
C GLN A 290 7.12 -19.74 27.60
N ASP A 291 7.71 -19.10 26.59
CA ASP A 291 8.73 -19.74 25.76
C ASP A 291 9.97 -20.09 26.62
N LYS A 292 10.55 -21.24 26.37
CA LYS A 292 11.74 -21.77 27.09
C LYS A 292 13.04 -21.55 26.30
N SER A 293 12.98 -20.94 25.08
CA SER A 293 14.14 -20.70 24.23
C SER A 293 14.92 -19.44 24.62
#